data_5b672721454a22ed5794a4ba7fe66070
#
_entry.id   5b672721454a22ed5794a4ba7fe66070
#
_cell.length_a   1.000
_cell.length_b   1.000
_cell.length_c   1.000
_cell.angle_alpha   90.00
_cell.angle_beta   90.00
_cell.angle_gamma   90.00
#
_symmetry.space_group_name_H-M   'P 1'
#
loop_
_entity.id
_entity.type
_entity.pdbx_description
1 polymer ?
#
loop_
_entity_poly.entity_id
_entity_poly.type
_entity_poly.pdbx_seq_one_letter_code
_entity_poly.pdbx_strand_id
1 'polypeptide(L)'
;VDRAIDVRGLTRDYNGLRAVDDVSFSVSRGEVFGYLGPNGAGKTTTIRMLTGQLRPTAGSAWVVGCDVVTERDELKPQIGVVFEHQNLYERLSARDNLLFAARLYGVRRSRIDEVLDQVGMLERAGDKIKTYSNGMKQRLLIARALLHEPKVLFLDEPTRGLDPNVARDIRAFVAGLAKEGVAVFLTTHYMEEADQMSDTVAIIDHGRIVAIGPPETLKKDHGQRANASLEDVFVNLTGNGLRGRFEE
;
A
#
# COMPACT_ATOMS: atom_id res chain seq x y z
N VAL A 1 2.96 -21.30 7.93
CA VAL A 1 2.84 -20.22 6.92
C VAL A 1 3.61 -19.04 7.48
N ASP A 2 4.62 -18.56 6.76
CA ASP A 2 5.45 -17.41 7.19
C ASP A 2 4.67 -16.11 6.92
N ARG A 3 3.90 -15.68 7.92
CA ARG A 3 3.06 -14.47 7.83
C ARG A 3 3.92 -13.22 7.97
N ALA A 4 3.86 -12.36 6.98
CA ALA A 4 4.45 -11.02 7.04
C ALA A 4 3.56 -10.04 7.82
N ILE A 5 2.22 -10.19 7.71
CA ILE A 5 1.23 -9.41 8.45
C ILE A 5 0.19 -10.37 9.02
N ASP A 6 -0.20 -10.19 10.30
CA ASP A 6 -1.29 -10.92 10.96
C ASP A 6 -2.16 -9.92 11.72
N VAL A 7 -3.44 -9.84 11.39
CA VAL A 7 -4.41 -8.86 11.90
C VAL A 7 -5.60 -9.59 12.49
N ARG A 8 -6.00 -9.22 13.72
CA ARG A 8 -7.07 -9.87 14.48
C ARG A 8 -7.98 -8.86 15.15
N GLY A 9 -9.21 -8.76 14.67
CA GLY A 9 -10.25 -7.92 15.26
C GLY A 9 -9.89 -6.42 15.30
N LEU A 10 -9.08 -5.94 14.35
CA LEU A 10 -8.52 -4.60 14.38
C LEU A 10 -9.64 -3.56 14.23
N THR A 11 -9.72 -2.64 15.19
CA THR A 11 -10.77 -1.63 15.25
C THR A 11 -10.20 -0.25 15.54
N ARG A 12 -10.77 0.78 14.90
CA ARG A 12 -10.44 2.17 15.18
C ARG A 12 -11.66 3.06 15.21
N ASP A 13 -11.88 3.69 16.37
CA ASP A 13 -12.92 4.69 16.61
C ASP A 13 -12.32 6.10 16.67
N TYR A 14 -12.99 7.08 16.06
CA TYR A 14 -12.69 8.50 16.12
C TYR A 14 -13.95 9.25 16.59
N ASN A 15 -14.00 9.70 17.83
CA ASN A 15 -15.07 10.57 18.34
C ASN A 15 -16.50 10.14 17.92
N GLY A 16 -16.78 8.84 17.99
CA GLY A 16 -18.09 8.26 17.62
C GLY A 16 -18.20 7.76 16.18
N LEU A 17 -17.20 8.03 15.32
CA LEU A 17 -17.10 7.42 13.98
C LEU A 17 -16.18 6.19 14.04
N ARG A 18 -16.71 5.02 13.73
CA ARG A 18 -15.93 3.79 13.58
C ARG A 18 -15.37 3.70 12.18
N ALA A 19 -14.09 4.04 12.05
CA ALA A 19 -13.40 4.08 10.77
C ALA A 19 -12.90 2.71 10.29
N VAL A 20 -12.59 1.81 11.23
CA VAL A 20 -12.24 0.40 11.00
C VAL A 20 -12.95 -0.42 12.06
N ASP A 21 -13.61 -1.50 11.66
CA ASP A 21 -14.52 -2.26 12.51
C ASP A 21 -14.26 -3.77 12.37
N ASP A 22 -13.58 -4.33 13.35
CA ASP A 22 -13.34 -5.78 13.53
C ASP A 22 -12.71 -6.46 12.30
N VAL A 23 -11.69 -5.84 11.68
CA VAL A 23 -11.04 -6.43 10.52
C VAL A 23 -10.00 -7.47 10.92
N SER A 24 -10.00 -8.62 10.21
CA SER A 24 -9.07 -9.72 10.44
C SER A 24 -8.60 -10.28 9.10
N PHE A 25 -7.29 -10.37 8.90
CA PHE A 25 -6.68 -10.95 7.71
C PHE A 25 -5.21 -11.28 7.96
N SER A 26 -4.58 -11.99 7.02
CA SER A 26 -3.14 -12.22 7.04
C SER A 26 -2.54 -12.05 5.66
N VAL A 27 -1.26 -11.65 5.60
CA VAL A 27 -0.48 -11.52 4.37
C VAL A 27 0.79 -12.34 4.51
N SER A 28 1.10 -13.14 3.49
CA SER A 28 2.30 -13.98 3.43
C SER A 28 3.50 -13.18 2.91
N ARG A 29 4.71 -13.68 3.13
CA ARG A 29 5.91 -13.13 2.46
C ARG A 29 5.80 -13.33 0.95
N GLY A 30 6.23 -12.32 0.19
CA GLY A 30 6.18 -12.35 -1.27
C GLY A 30 4.78 -12.29 -1.86
N GLU A 31 3.77 -11.98 -1.05
CA GLU A 31 2.39 -11.80 -1.48
C GLU A 31 2.11 -10.31 -1.77
N VAL A 32 1.39 -10.03 -2.83
CA VAL A 32 0.76 -8.73 -3.09
C VAL A 32 -0.68 -8.78 -2.60
N PHE A 33 -0.95 -8.09 -1.48
CA PHE A 33 -2.27 -8.01 -0.87
C PHE A 33 -2.93 -6.68 -1.19
N GLY A 34 -4.04 -6.72 -1.93
CA GLY A 34 -4.85 -5.56 -2.30
C GLY A 34 -5.93 -5.27 -1.26
N TYR A 35 -5.96 -4.06 -0.72
CA TYR A 35 -6.99 -3.60 0.21
C TYR A 35 -7.90 -2.60 -0.52
N LEU A 36 -8.96 -3.12 -1.13
CA LEU A 36 -9.82 -2.46 -2.10
C LEU A 36 -11.07 -1.87 -1.44
N GLY A 37 -11.37 -0.62 -1.71
CA GLY A 37 -12.60 0.01 -1.24
C GLY A 37 -12.72 1.48 -1.58
N PRO A 38 -13.90 2.09 -1.40
CA PRO A 38 -14.13 3.49 -1.70
C PRO A 38 -13.36 4.43 -0.78
N ASN A 39 -13.38 5.73 -1.12
CA ASN A 39 -12.83 6.75 -0.24
C ASN A 39 -13.64 6.76 1.08
N GLY A 40 -12.93 6.90 2.20
CA GLY A 40 -13.54 6.84 3.52
C GLY A 40 -13.84 5.44 4.07
N ALA A 41 -13.56 4.35 3.33
CA ALA A 41 -13.77 2.99 3.80
C ALA A 41 -12.82 2.53 4.93
N GLY A 42 -11.81 3.32 5.30
CA GLY A 42 -10.86 2.99 6.37
C GLY A 42 -9.47 2.54 5.89
N LYS A 43 -9.18 2.58 4.59
CA LYS A 43 -7.91 2.07 4.00
C LYS A 43 -6.66 2.71 4.62
N THR A 44 -6.51 4.03 4.52
CA THR A 44 -5.36 4.75 5.10
C THR A 44 -5.29 4.61 6.63
N THR A 45 -6.44 4.54 7.31
CA THR A 45 -6.51 4.29 8.75
C THR A 45 -5.90 2.93 9.10
N THR A 46 -6.22 1.90 8.32
CA THR A 46 -5.65 0.56 8.49
C THR A 46 -4.13 0.58 8.29
N ILE A 47 -3.61 1.19 7.19
CA ILE A 47 -2.16 1.33 6.99
C ILE A 47 -1.51 2.04 8.19
N ARG A 48 -2.08 3.14 8.70
CA ARG A 48 -1.52 3.87 9.85
C ARG A 48 -1.47 3.03 11.12
N MET A 49 -2.43 2.14 11.33
CA MET A 49 -2.39 1.19 12.46
C MET A 49 -1.29 0.14 12.26
N LEU A 50 -1.22 -0.47 11.07
CA LEU A 50 -0.22 -1.51 10.75
C LEU A 50 1.22 -0.99 10.76
N THR A 51 1.42 0.29 10.46
CA THR A 51 2.74 0.94 10.49
C THR A 51 3.09 1.55 11.86
N GLY A 52 2.26 1.30 12.89
CA GLY A 52 2.47 1.81 14.26
C GLY A 52 2.28 3.32 14.43
N GLN A 53 1.77 4.04 13.40
CA GLN A 53 1.54 5.49 13.48
C GLN A 53 0.26 5.84 14.23
N LEU A 54 -0.68 4.89 14.28
CA LEU A 54 -1.97 5.05 14.93
C LEU A 54 -2.24 3.84 15.83
N ARG A 55 -2.55 4.08 17.10
CA ARG A 55 -2.91 3.01 18.02
C ARG A 55 -4.33 2.51 17.71
N PRO A 56 -4.58 1.20 17.59
CA PRO A 56 -5.93 0.64 17.52
C PRO A 56 -6.74 0.97 18.76
N THR A 57 -8.06 1.05 18.61
CA THR A 57 -9.00 1.14 19.75
C THR A 57 -9.25 -0.24 20.36
N ALA A 58 -9.28 -1.29 19.50
CA ALA A 58 -9.38 -2.69 19.89
C ALA A 58 -8.71 -3.59 18.85
N GLY A 59 -8.53 -4.87 19.18
CA GLY A 59 -7.85 -5.85 18.35
C GLY A 59 -6.33 -5.73 18.42
N SER A 60 -5.65 -6.54 17.60
CA SER A 60 -4.19 -6.64 17.58
C SER A 60 -3.69 -6.84 16.18
N ALA A 61 -2.46 -6.40 15.90
CA ALA A 61 -1.80 -6.66 14.64
C ALA A 61 -0.29 -6.86 14.86
N TRP A 62 0.28 -7.75 14.08
CA TRP A 62 1.72 -8.01 14.02
C TRP A 62 2.20 -7.86 12.58
N VAL A 63 3.32 -7.18 12.42
CA VAL A 63 3.98 -7.01 11.14
C VAL A 63 5.42 -7.46 11.29
N VAL A 64 5.82 -8.45 10.49
CA VAL A 64 7.13 -9.12 10.56
C VAL A 64 7.42 -9.67 11.99
N GLY A 65 6.37 -10.14 12.68
CA GLY A 65 6.45 -10.65 14.05
C GLY A 65 6.46 -9.58 15.14
N CYS A 66 6.58 -8.27 14.80
CA CYS A 66 6.53 -7.18 15.77
C CYS A 66 5.09 -6.74 16.02
N ASP A 67 4.70 -6.59 17.27
CA ASP A 67 3.43 -5.98 17.67
C ASP A 67 3.43 -4.47 17.32
N VAL A 68 2.43 -4.04 16.55
CA VAL A 68 2.37 -2.66 16.00
C VAL A 68 2.19 -1.57 17.07
N VAL A 69 1.90 -1.93 18.32
CA VAL A 69 1.70 -1.00 19.43
C VAL A 69 2.90 -0.95 20.36
N THR A 70 3.44 -2.11 20.73
CA THR A 70 4.48 -2.23 21.78
C THR A 70 5.89 -2.30 21.21
N GLU A 71 6.07 -2.76 19.97
CA GLU A 71 7.37 -3.01 19.33
C GLU A 71 7.60 -2.14 18.09
N ARG A 72 7.20 -0.84 18.20
CA ARG A 72 7.23 0.10 17.06
C ARG A 72 8.64 0.42 16.58
N ASP A 73 9.60 0.44 17.46
CA ASP A 73 10.97 0.82 17.11
C ASP A 73 11.68 -0.33 16.41
N GLU A 74 11.33 -1.58 16.73
CA GLU A 74 11.76 -2.79 16.03
C GLU A 74 11.05 -2.96 14.69
N LEU A 75 9.80 -2.50 14.58
CA LEU A 75 8.99 -2.56 13.38
C LEU A 75 9.48 -1.61 12.30
N LYS A 76 9.74 -0.34 12.63
CA LYS A 76 10.05 0.73 11.67
C LYS A 76 11.17 0.40 10.69
N PRO A 77 12.31 -0.18 11.08
CA PRO A 77 13.37 -0.55 10.14
C PRO A 77 13.03 -1.75 9.24
N GLN A 78 11.92 -2.44 9.49
CA GLN A 78 11.52 -3.62 8.71
C GLN A 78 10.42 -3.32 7.68
N ILE A 79 9.87 -2.10 7.67
CA ILE A 79 8.77 -1.71 6.79
C ILE A 79 9.12 -0.49 5.95
N GLY A 80 8.73 -0.50 4.68
CA GLY A 80 8.69 0.69 3.81
C GLY A 80 7.27 1.22 3.70
N VAL A 81 7.09 2.53 3.67
CA VAL A 81 5.75 3.14 3.59
C VAL A 81 5.75 4.27 2.57
N VAL A 82 4.79 4.20 1.64
CA VAL A 82 4.49 5.27 0.69
C VAL A 82 3.03 5.66 0.89
N PHE A 83 2.79 6.88 1.39
CA PHE A 83 1.46 7.44 1.52
C PHE A 83 1.03 8.18 0.25
N GLU A 84 -0.28 8.33 0.07
CA GLU A 84 -0.89 9.06 -1.05
C GLU A 84 -0.31 10.49 -1.20
N HIS A 85 -0.14 11.21 -0.08
CA HIS A 85 0.42 12.55 -0.12
C HIS A 85 1.94 12.53 -0.26
N GLN A 86 2.42 13.15 -1.32
CA GLN A 86 3.85 13.26 -1.63
C GLN A 86 4.55 14.19 -0.61
N ASN A 87 5.45 13.63 0.20
CA ASN A 87 6.22 14.36 1.21
C ASN A 87 7.71 14.44 0.82
N LEU A 88 7.97 14.98 -0.36
CA LEU A 88 9.32 15.23 -0.90
C LEU A 88 9.72 16.69 -0.71
N TYR A 89 11.00 16.92 -0.47
CA TYR A 89 11.57 18.27 -0.42
C TYR A 89 11.80 18.79 -1.84
N GLU A 90 10.88 19.57 -2.36
CA GLU A 90 10.84 19.98 -3.78
C GLU A 90 12.06 20.81 -4.23
N ARG A 91 12.71 21.52 -3.31
CA ARG A 91 13.90 22.35 -3.59
C ARG A 91 15.21 21.55 -3.60
N LEU A 92 15.19 20.33 -3.09
CA LEU A 92 16.32 19.42 -3.06
C LEU A 92 16.32 18.52 -4.31
N SER A 93 17.47 17.91 -4.59
CA SER A 93 17.60 16.88 -5.60
C SER A 93 17.00 15.54 -5.11
N ALA A 94 16.80 14.59 -6.02
CA ALA A 94 16.39 13.23 -5.64
C ALA A 94 17.44 12.60 -4.71
N ARG A 95 18.71 12.73 -5.05
CA ARG A 95 19.84 12.22 -4.24
C ARG A 95 19.83 12.82 -2.82
N ASP A 96 19.58 14.11 -2.67
CA ASP A 96 19.54 14.76 -1.36
C ASP A 96 18.31 14.33 -0.54
N ASN A 97 17.15 14.15 -1.18
CA ASN A 97 15.97 13.60 -0.55
C ASN A 97 16.24 12.19 0.02
N LEU A 98 16.89 11.33 -0.77
CA LEU A 98 17.25 9.98 -0.34
C LEU A 98 18.37 9.99 0.72
N LEU A 99 19.34 10.90 0.63
CA LEU A 99 20.42 11.03 1.61
C LEU A 99 19.90 11.37 2.99
N PHE A 100 18.87 12.21 3.08
CA PHE A 100 18.21 12.52 4.36
C PHE A 100 17.61 11.25 4.98
N ALA A 101 16.85 10.46 4.20
CA ALA A 101 16.27 9.21 4.68
C ALA A 101 17.35 8.15 5.00
N ALA A 102 18.38 8.02 4.15
CA ALA A 102 19.47 7.07 4.37
C ALA A 102 20.21 7.33 5.70
N ARG A 103 20.38 8.59 6.10
CA ARG A 103 20.98 8.95 7.39
C ARG A 103 20.11 8.55 8.58
N LEU A 104 18.78 8.65 8.47
CA LEU A 104 17.85 8.25 9.53
C LEU A 104 17.90 6.74 9.78
N TYR A 105 18.05 5.95 8.72
CA TYR A 105 18.13 4.48 8.81
C TYR A 105 19.55 3.92 8.95
N GLY A 106 20.59 4.79 8.98
CA GLY A 106 21.98 4.33 9.04
C GLY A 106 22.44 3.58 7.78
N VAL A 107 21.82 3.85 6.63
CA VAL A 107 22.08 3.16 5.36
C VAL A 107 23.30 3.75 4.67
N ARG A 108 24.16 2.90 4.09
CA ARG A 108 25.34 3.30 3.32
C ARG A 108 24.98 4.19 2.13
N ARG A 109 25.81 5.21 1.83
CA ARG A 109 25.53 6.19 0.79
C ARG A 109 25.41 5.57 -0.62
N SER A 110 26.17 4.50 -0.91
CA SER A 110 26.07 3.81 -2.20
C SER A 110 24.70 3.20 -2.48
N ARG A 111 23.93 2.85 -1.43
CA ARG A 111 22.57 2.33 -1.57
C ARG A 111 21.62 3.32 -2.24
N ILE A 112 21.90 4.62 -2.15
CA ILE A 112 21.11 5.67 -2.81
C ILE A 112 21.10 5.47 -4.33
N ASP A 113 22.28 5.22 -4.92
CA ASP A 113 22.39 5.02 -6.36
C ASP A 113 21.77 3.70 -6.80
N GLU A 114 21.91 2.63 -5.98
CA GLU A 114 21.29 1.34 -6.22
C GLU A 114 19.75 1.44 -6.28
N VAL A 115 19.10 2.12 -5.31
CA VAL A 115 17.63 2.26 -5.34
C VAL A 115 17.16 3.22 -6.42
N LEU A 116 17.93 4.26 -6.77
CA LEU A 116 17.62 5.14 -7.89
C LEU A 116 17.68 4.39 -9.23
N ASP A 117 18.65 3.50 -9.40
CA ASP A 117 18.77 2.66 -10.57
C ASP A 117 17.58 1.68 -10.66
N GLN A 118 17.25 0.99 -9.56
CA GLN A 118 16.12 0.06 -9.47
C GLN A 118 14.79 0.69 -9.95
N VAL A 119 14.56 1.97 -9.64
CA VAL A 119 13.34 2.67 -10.08
C VAL A 119 13.50 3.45 -11.39
N GLY A 120 14.66 3.31 -12.08
CA GLY A 120 14.96 3.99 -13.35
C GLY A 120 15.12 5.51 -13.23
N MET A 121 15.69 5.99 -12.11
CA MET A 121 15.81 7.42 -11.80
C MET A 121 17.26 7.89 -11.61
N LEU A 122 18.25 7.02 -11.84
CA LEU A 122 19.66 7.32 -11.56
C LEU A 122 20.18 8.52 -12.38
N GLU A 123 19.87 8.59 -13.67
CA GLU A 123 20.28 9.69 -14.56
C GLU A 123 19.71 11.05 -14.16
N ARG A 124 18.57 11.04 -13.47
CA ARG A 124 17.88 12.24 -12.99
C ARG A 124 18.15 12.55 -11.51
N ALA A 125 19.07 11.80 -10.87
CA ALA A 125 19.36 11.89 -9.43
C ALA A 125 19.77 13.28 -8.94
N GLY A 126 20.41 14.10 -9.80
CA GLY A 126 20.83 15.47 -9.49
C GLY A 126 19.76 16.54 -9.69
N ASP A 127 18.65 16.22 -10.36
CA ASP A 127 17.61 17.18 -10.68
C ASP A 127 16.76 17.50 -9.45
N LYS A 128 16.31 18.76 -9.35
CA LYS A 128 15.41 19.20 -8.27
C LYS A 128 14.02 18.59 -8.45
N ILE A 129 13.43 18.12 -7.34
CA ILE A 129 12.12 17.47 -7.33
C ILE A 129 11.00 18.31 -7.94
N LYS A 130 11.08 19.65 -7.83
CA LYS A 130 10.09 20.54 -8.46
C LYS A 130 9.97 20.38 -9.98
N THR A 131 10.98 19.79 -10.65
CA THR A 131 10.97 19.53 -12.10
C THR A 131 10.45 18.14 -12.46
N TYR A 132 10.10 17.32 -11.45
CA TYR A 132 9.65 15.95 -11.65
C TYR A 132 8.16 15.88 -11.99
N SER A 133 7.80 14.97 -12.90
CA SER A 133 6.41 14.56 -13.09
C SER A 133 5.89 13.79 -11.86
N ASN A 134 4.57 13.65 -11.75
CA ASN A 134 3.97 12.87 -10.65
C ASN A 134 4.50 11.41 -10.63
N GLY A 135 4.68 10.79 -11.80
CA GLY A 135 5.25 9.45 -11.91
C GLY A 135 6.71 9.37 -11.42
N MET A 136 7.53 10.36 -11.75
CA MET A 136 8.91 10.44 -11.23
C MET A 136 8.93 10.63 -9.71
N LYS A 137 8.06 11.48 -9.18
CA LYS A 137 7.92 11.66 -7.71
C LYS A 137 7.49 10.35 -7.05
N GLN A 138 6.55 9.61 -7.65
CA GLN A 138 6.09 8.32 -7.12
C GLN A 138 7.22 7.27 -7.11
N ARG A 139 7.98 7.14 -8.20
CA ARG A 139 9.16 6.27 -8.26
C ARG A 139 10.18 6.62 -7.17
N LEU A 140 10.43 7.92 -6.94
CA LEU A 140 11.33 8.36 -5.88
C LEU A 140 10.81 8.05 -4.47
N LEU A 141 9.49 8.16 -4.22
CA LEU A 141 8.88 7.75 -2.96
C LEU A 141 9.06 6.25 -2.69
N ILE A 142 8.88 5.43 -3.73
CA ILE A 142 9.13 3.99 -3.65
C ILE A 142 10.62 3.72 -3.38
N ALA A 143 11.55 4.37 -4.11
CA ALA A 143 12.99 4.25 -3.88
C ALA A 143 13.36 4.59 -2.43
N ARG A 144 12.76 5.66 -1.87
CA ARG A 144 12.96 6.05 -0.48
C ARG A 144 12.49 4.98 0.50
N ALA A 145 11.35 4.36 0.23
CA ALA A 145 10.80 3.30 1.06
C ALA A 145 11.63 2.01 1.01
N LEU A 146 12.43 1.80 -0.06
CA LEU A 146 13.28 0.62 -0.27
C LEU A 146 14.72 0.80 0.23
N LEU A 147 15.13 2.00 0.67
CA LEU A 147 16.51 2.29 1.07
C LEU A 147 17.07 1.30 2.10
N HIS A 148 16.28 0.95 3.09
CA HIS A 148 16.66 0.12 4.25
C HIS A 148 16.24 -1.36 4.09
N GLU A 149 15.94 -1.79 2.86
CA GLU A 149 15.62 -3.18 2.51
C GLU A 149 14.45 -3.77 3.34
N PRO A 150 13.26 -3.14 3.30
CA PRO A 150 12.13 -3.56 4.10
C PRO A 150 11.64 -4.96 3.71
N LYS A 151 11.10 -5.69 4.68
CA LYS A 151 10.43 -6.98 4.46
C LYS A 151 8.96 -6.83 4.05
N VAL A 152 8.36 -5.69 4.39
CA VAL A 152 6.98 -5.33 4.02
C VAL A 152 6.96 -3.93 3.44
N LEU A 153 6.29 -3.75 2.31
CA LEU A 153 6.07 -2.46 1.65
C LEU A 153 4.58 -2.11 1.70
N PHE A 154 4.26 -0.99 2.35
CA PHE A 154 2.92 -0.41 2.37
C PHE A 154 2.81 0.68 1.31
N LEU A 155 1.81 0.58 0.43
CA LEU A 155 1.55 1.51 -0.66
C LEU A 155 0.11 2.03 -0.56
N ASP A 156 -0.06 3.31 -0.27
CA ASP A 156 -1.39 3.94 -0.20
C ASP A 156 -1.69 4.62 -1.54
N GLU A 157 -2.60 4.03 -2.34
CA GLU A 157 -3.03 4.49 -3.67
C GLU A 157 -1.83 4.73 -4.64
N PRO A 158 -0.95 3.73 -4.90
CA PRO A 158 0.36 3.95 -5.52
C PRO A 158 0.33 4.46 -6.96
N THR A 159 -0.76 4.27 -7.70
CA THR A 159 -0.89 4.66 -9.12
C THR A 159 -1.88 5.79 -9.34
N ARG A 160 -2.45 6.35 -8.26
CA ARG A 160 -3.45 7.42 -8.37
C ARG A 160 -2.91 8.64 -9.09
N GLY A 161 -3.67 9.09 -10.11
CA GLY A 161 -3.33 10.29 -10.87
C GLY A 161 -2.09 10.16 -11.75
N LEU A 162 -1.66 8.94 -12.06
CA LEU A 162 -0.55 8.66 -12.97
C LEU A 162 -1.06 8.30 -14.36
N ASP A 163 -0.22 8.58 -15.36
CA ASP A 163 -0.46 8.10 -16.73
C ASP A 163 -0.50 6.57 -16.77
N PRO A 164 -1.34 5.97 -17.64
CA PRO A 164 -1.49 4.51 -17.72
C PRO A 164 -0.18 3.74 -17.92
N ASN A 165 0.76 4.27 -18.72
CA ASN A 165 2.06 3.65 -18.93
C ASN A 165 2.92 3.66 -17.66
N VAL A 166 2.96 4.79 -16.96
CA VAL A 166 3.69 4.92 -15.69
C VAL A 166 3.08 4.01 -14.61
N ALA A 167 1.74 3.96 -14.54
CA ALA A 167 1.05 3.07 -13.62
C ALA A 167 1.39 1.60 -13.89
N ARG A 168 1.43 1.19 -15.18
CA ARG A 168 1.84 -0.16 -15.58
C ARG A 168 3.27 -0.49 -15.14
N ASP A 169 4.21 0.45 -15.32
CA ASP A 169 5.60 0.24 -14.91
C ASP A 169 5.74 0.09 -13.40
N ILE A 170 5.00 0.89 -12.61
CA ILE A 170 4.97 0.77 -11.15
C ILE A 170 4.38 -0.58 -10.74
N ARG A 171 3.29 -1.04 -11.38
CA ARG A 171 2.72 -2.36 -11.12
C ARG A 171 3.73 -3.48 -11.38
N ALA A 172 4.41 -3.44 -12.53
CA ALA A 172 5.43 -4.43 -12.86
C ALA A 172 6.59 -4.43 -11.85
N PHE A 173 7.02 -3.25 -11.40
CA PHE A 173 8.05 -3.10 -10.39
C PHE A 173 7.63 -3.70 -9.04
N VAL A 174 6.42 -3.40 -8.56
CA VAL A 174 5.85 -3.95 -7.32
C VAL A 174 5.75 -5.48 -7.38
N ALA A 175 5.27 -6.03 -8.51
CA ALA A 175 5.24 -7.48 -8.71
C ALA A 175 6.65 -8.11 -8.70
N GLY A 176 7.67 -7.39 -9.17
CA GLY A 176 9.08 -7.80 -9.06
C GLY A 176 9.53 -7.93 -7.60
N LEU A 177 9.25 -6.92 -6.78
CA LEU A 177 9.59 -6.93 -5.35
C LEU A 177 8.94 -8.10 -4.60
N ALA A 178 7.69 -8.42 -4.92
CA ALA A 178 7.00 -9.55 -4.32
C ALA A 178 7.70 -10.88 -4.67
N LYS A 179 8.13 -11.07 -5.92
CA LYS A 179 8.90 -12.25 -6.34
C LYS A 179 10.25 -12.37 -5.63
N GLU A 180 10.83 -11.25 -5.19
CA GLU A 180 12.04 -11.19 -4.36
C GLU A 180 11.77 -11.46 -2.87
N GLY A 181 10.50 -11.72 -2.49
CA GLY A 181 10.11 -12.08 -1.13
C GLY A 181 9.63 -10.92 -0.25
N VAL A 182 9.51 -9.71 -0.80
CA VAL A 182 8.92 -8.56 -0.09
C VAL A 182 7.39 -8.74 -0.06
N ALA A 183 6.77 -8.72 1.12
CA ALA A 183 5.33 -8.66 1.19
C ALA A 183 4.85 -7.23 0.83
N VAL A 184 3.84 -7.12 -0.01
CA VAL A 184 3.28 -5.82 -0.41
C VAL A 184 1.85 -5.71 0.05
N PHE A 185 1.55 -4.68 0.84
CA PHE A 185 0.18 -4.29 1.19
C PHE A 185 -0.16 -2.99 0.46
N LEU A 186 -1.06 -3.06 -0.50
CA LEU A 186 -1.47 -1.88 -1.25
C LEU A 186 -2.95 -1.55 -1.02
N THR A 187 -3.25 -0.26 -0.95
CA THR A 187 -4.64 0.21 -0.98
C THR A 187 -4.97 0.78 -2.35
N THR A 188 -6.18 0.57 -2.80
CA THR A 188 -6.69 1.18 -4.02
C THR A 188 -8.22 1.28 -3.99
N HIS A 189 -8.77 2.19 -4.77
CA HIS A 189 -10.19 2.24 -5.10
C HIS A 189 -10.44 1.85 -6.57
N TYR A 190 -9.39 1.52 -7.32
CA TYR A 190 -9.48 1.06 -8.71
C TYR A 190 -9.54 -0.46 -8.75
N MET A 191 -10.71 -1.00 -9.16
CA MET A 191 -10.96 -2.44 -9.22
C MET A 191 -9.99 -3.15 -10.17
N GLU A 192 -9.73 -2.54 -11.34
CA GLU A 192 -8.81 -3.08 -12.33
C GLU A 192 -7.38 -3.19 -11.78
N GLU A 193 -6.95 -2.23 -10.97
CA GLU A 193 -5.63 -2.27 -10.32
C GLU A 193 -5.53 -3.42 -9.34
N ALA A 194 -6.52 -3.57 -8.45
CA ALA A 194 -6.58 -4.68 -7.51
C ALA A 194 -6.58 -6.04 -8.22
N ASP A 195 -7.35 -6.16 -9.31
CA ASP A 195 -7.44 -7.38 -10.11
C ASP A 195 -6.12 -7.78 -10.77
N GLN A 196 -5.37 -6.79 -11.30
CA GLN A 196 -4.12 -7.04 -12.03
C GLN A 196 -2.89 -7.21 -11.15
N MET A 197 -2.89 -6.66 -9.94
CA MET A 197 -1.71 -6.62 -9.08
C MET A 197 -1.72 -7.63 -7.94
N SER A 198 -2.91 -8.01 -7.45
CA SER A 198 -3.00 -8.66 -6.14
C SER A 198 -3.15 -10.16 -6.25
N ASP A 199 -2.41 -10.89 -5.44
CA ASP A 199 -2.60 -12.34 -5.24
C ASP A 199 -3.87 -12.60 -4.42
N THR A 200 -4.12 -11.75 -3.43
CA THR A 200 -5.32 -11.72 -2.59
C THR A 200 -5.87 -10.31 -2.53
N VAL A 201 -7.19 -10.16 -2.61
CA VAL A 201 -7.91 -8.90 -2.43
C VAL A 201 -8.84 -9.02 -1.22
N ALA A 202 -8.75 -8.05 -0.30
CA ALA A 202 -9.77 -7.80 0.70
C ALA A 202 -10.61 -6.59 0.26
N ILE A 203 -11.90 -6.79 0.07
CA ILE A 203 -12.86 -5.74 -0.23
C ILE A 203 -13.35 -5.16 1.09
N ILE A 204 -13.11 -3.85 1.29
CA ILE A 204 -13.55 -3.13 2.49
C ILE A 204 -14.64 -2.13 2.14
N ASP A 205 -15.72 -2.13 2.92
CA ASP A 205 -16.77 -1.11 2.89
C ASP A 205 -17.18 -0.74 4.31
N HIS A 206 -17.39 0.56 4.56
CA HIS A 206 -17.76 1.08 5.90
C HIS A 206 -16.92 0.52 7.07
N GLY A 207 -15.60 0.40 6.87
CA GLY A 207 -14.68 -0.07 7.89
C GLY A 207 -14.63 -1.58 8.06
N ARG A 208 -15.41 -2.38 7.34
CA ARG A 208 -15.50 -3.84 7.45
C ARG A 208 -15.03 -4.53 6.19
N ILE A 209 -14.34 -5.66 6.33
CA ILE A 209 -14.06 -6.55 5.19
C ILE A 209 -15.35 -7.29 4.84
N VAL A 210 -15.84 -7.09 3.60
CA VAL A 210 -17.05 -7.73 3.08
C VAL A 210 -16.75 -9.00 2.29
N ALA A 211 -15.55 -9.11 1.71
CA ALA A 211 -15.04 -10.34 1.09
C ALA A 211 -13.50 -10.32 1.07
N ILE A 212 -12.90 -11.50 1.05
CA ILE A 212 -11.44 -11.67 0.96
C ILE A 212 -11.11 -12.96 0.19
N GLY A 213 -10.18 -12.89 -0.74
CA GLY A 213 -9.70 -14.04 -1.51
C GLY A 213 -8.97 -13.63 -2.77
N PRO A 214 -8.45 -14.60 -3.54
CA PRO A 214 -7.90 -14.35 -4.87
C PRO A 214 -8.94 -13.67 -5.78
N PRO A 215 -8.56 -12.71 -6.64
CA PRO A 215 -9.49 -12.00 -7.53
C PRO A 215 -10.40 -12.93 -8.33
N GLU A 216 -9.84 -13.99 -8.91
CA GLU A 216 -10.62 -14.95 -9.71
C GLU A 216 -11.67 -15.71 -8.87
N THR A 217 -11.34 -16.04 -7.61
CA THR A 217 -12.28 -16.68 -6.69
C THR A 217 -13.42 -15.73 -6.33
N LEU A 218 -13.09 -14.46 -6.00
CA LEU A 218 -14.10 -13.45 -5.70
C LEU A 218 -15.04 -13.21 -6.87
N LYS A 219 -14.51 -13.12 -8.10
CA LYS A 219 -15.33 -13.00 -9.34
C LYS A 219 -16.25 -14.19 -9.55
N LYS A 220 -15.77 -15.40 -9.32
CA LYS A 220 -16.56 -16.62 -9.46
C LYS A 220 -17.68 -16.72 -8.42
N ASP A 221 -17.37 -16.43 -7.16
CA ASP A 221 -18.29 -16.67 -6.03
C ASP A 221 -19.34 -15.55 -5.88
N HIS A 222 -19.00 -14.30 -6.26
CA HIS A 222 -19.83 -13.12 -6.04
C HIS A 222 -20.21 -12.36 -7.32
N GLY A 223 -19.69 -12.75 -8.48
CA GLY A 223 -19.83 -11.96 -9.71
C GLY A 223 -21.14 -12.12 -10.47
N GLN A 224 -22.00 -13.09 -10.15
CA GLN A 224 -23.31 -13.36 -10.80
C GLN A 224 -23.30 -13.55 -12.33
N ARG A 225 -22.16 -13.41 -13.01
CA ARG A 225 -21.95 -13.59 -14.45
C ARG A 225 -20.67 -14.38 -14.73
N ALA A 226 -20.64 -15.09 -15.87
CA ALA A 226 -19.48 -15.91 -16.26
C ALA A 226 -18.17 -15.10 -16.43
N ASN A 227 -18.26 -13.80 -16.78
CA ASN A 227 -17.12 -12.90 -16.97
C ASN A 227 -17.28 -11.66 -16.06
N ALA A 228 -17.60 -11.87 -14.78
CA ALA A 228 -17.74 -10.77 -13.84
C ALA A 228 -16.40 -10.10 -13.59
N SER A 229 -16.42 -8.77 -13.41
CA SER A 229 -15.29 -7.96 -12.94
C SER A 229 -15.31 -7.86 -11.42
N LEU A 230 -14.20 -7.39 -10.81
CA LEU A 230 -14.21 -7.02 -9.39
C LEU A 230 -15.18 -5.84 -9.09
N GLU A 231 -15.50 -5.00 -10.09
CA GLU A 231 -16.53 -3.97 -9.95
C GLU A 231 -17.92 -4.60 -9.78
N ASP A 232 -18.25 -5.63 -10.57
CA ASP A 232 -19.50 -6.38 -10.39
C ASP A 232 -19.58 -7.02 -8.99
N VAL A 233 -18.46 -7.61 -8.53
CA VAL A 233 -18.36 -8.19 -7.17
C VAL A 233 -18.63 -7.14 -6.11
N PHE A 234 -17.97 -5.98 -6.22
CA PHE A 234 -18.14 -4.89 -5.26
C PHE A 234 -19.60 -4.40 -5.19
N VAL A 235 -20.22 -4.14 -6.36
CA VAL A 235 -21.62 -3.70 -6.44
C VAL A 235 -22.57 -4.74 -5.82
N ASN A 236 -22.34 -6.02 -6.11
CA ASN A 236 -23.18 -7.09 -5.57
C ASN A 236 -23.07 -7.22 -4.04
N LEU A 237 -21.89 -7.03 -3.48
CA LEU A 237 -21.65 -7.17 -2.03
C LEU A 237 -22.09 -5.92 -1.22
N THR A 238 -21.99 -4.72 -1.80
CA THR A 238 -22.23 -3.47 -1.07
C THR A 238 -23.58 -2.82 -1.44
N GLY A 239 -24.22 -3.27 -2.53
CA GLY A 239 -25.48 -2.68 -3.03
C GLY A 239 -25.31 -1.29 -3.63
N ASN A 240 -24.09 -0.75 -3.71
CA ASN A 240 -23.79 0.60 -4.18
C ASN A 240 -22.71 0.58 -5.24
N GLY A 241 -23.00 0.95 -6.47
CA GLY A 241 -21.97 1.25 -7.47
C GLY A 241 -21.13 2.45 -7.02
N LEU A 242 -19.81 2.42 -7.28
CA LEU A 242 -18.88 3.52 -6.96
C LEU A 242 -19.26 4.86 -7.63
N ARG A 243 -20.11 4.84 -8.66
CA ARG A 243 -20.51 6.01 -9.44
C ARG A 243 -21.41 7.03 -8.71
N GLY A 244 -21.95 6.70 -7.53
CA GLY A 244 -22.90 7.54 -6.80
C GLY A 244 -22.31 8.50 -5.76
N ARG A 245 -20.97 8.56 -5.55
CA ARG A 245 -20.36 9.34 -4.46
C ARG A 245 -19.36 10.42 -4.91
N PHE A 246 -19.35 10.79 -6.17
CA PHE A 246 -18.44 11.84 -6.68
C PHE A 246 -19.15 13.19 -6.92
N GLU A 247 -20.40 13.35 -6.47
CA GLU A 247 -21.11 14.64 -6.46
C GLU A 247 -21.38 15.02 -5.00
N GLU A 248 -20.41 15.74 -4.39
CA GLU A 248 -20.60 16.86 -3.45
C GLU A 248 -19.24 17.43 -3.07
#